data_205b3518b587ea6d1ed77e3873ecae83
#
_entry.id   205b3518b587ea6d1ed77e3873ecae83
#
_cell.length_a   1.000
_cell.length_b   1.000
_cell.length_c   1.000
_cell.angle_alpha   90.00
_cell.angle_beta   90.00
_cell.angle_gamma   90.00
#
_symmetry.space_group_name_H-M   'P 1'
#
loop_
_entity.id
_entity.type
_entity.pdbx_description
1 polymer ?
#
loop_
_entity_poly.entity_id
_entity_poly.type
_entity_poly.pdbx_seq_one_letter_code
_entity_poly.pdbx_strand_id
1 'polypeptide(L)'
;CTNRIEAEAVLTTVCAAFAAGALRGAAFGDASVAALGERARSPALRFTTAVTVLAALDLLFLLFVVVQARWLFGGAALVQSTTGLTVAEYARRGFFELVTAAALVVPMLLVAEWATLREGSKQETSFRALATLLVLLVGVLLVSALQRMLLYVSSYGLTEQRLYTTAFMIWVALACGWLALTVLRGARARFAFGAMVQGLAVLAGLHLANPDALITRVNLRRAVANGPAFDAVYAAGKLSADAVPSLLEALPWLPEDARAEVASRLLARWGHSPSRDWRTWNWADHEARGLVRERAHFLRSLRHPSM
;
A
#
# COMPACT_ATOMS: atom_id res chain seq x y z
N CYS A 1 14.61 1.32 17.36
CA CYS A 1 14.25 2.75 17.15
C CYS A 1 14.99 3.36 15.95
N THR A 2 16.29 3.12 15.76
CA THR A 2 17.12 3.75 14.73
C THR A 2 16.61 3.47 13.29
N ASN A 3 16.30 2.23 12.96
CA ASN A 3 15.80 1.85 11.61
C ASN A 3 14.46 2.52 11.23
N ARG A 4 13.64 2.90 12.19
CA ARG A 4 12.35 3.54 11.92
C ARG A 4 12.55 5.02 11.57
N ILE A 5 13.45 5.70 12.28
CA ILE A 5 13.81 7.11 12.04
C ILE A 5 14.50 7.27 10.67
N GLU A 6 15.38 6.33 10.30
CA GLU A 6 16.03 6.33 9.00
C GLU A 6 15.04 6.10 7.85
N ALA A 7 14.10 5.16 8.00
CA ALA A 7 13.07 4.91 7.01
C ALA A 7 12.12 6.11 6.83
N GLU A 8 11.71 6.75 7.93
CA GLU A 8 10.89 7.96 7.91
C GLU A 8 11.64 9.15 7.28
N ALA A 9 12.93 9.31 7.59
CA ALA A 9 13.76 10.36 6.99
C ALA A 9 13.95 10.16 5.50
N VAL A 10 14.23 8.94 5.05
CA VAL A 10 14.33 8.60 3.62
C VAL A 10 13.01 8.85 2.91
N LEU A 11 11.89 8.38 3.44
CA LEU A 11 10.57 8.58 2.86
C LEU A 11 10.23 10.07 2.77
N THR A 12 10.47 10.84 3.82
CA THR A 12 10.23 12.29 3.86
C THR A 12 11.10 13.01 2.83
N THR A 13 12.38 12.63 2.70
CA THR A 13 13.29 13.23 1.73
C THR A 13 12.85 12.93 0.30
N VAL A 14 12.46 11.69 0.00
CA VAL A 14 11.95 11.30 -1.31
C VAL A 14 10.65 12.05 -1.64
N CYS A 15 9.71 12.11 -0.71
CA CYS A 15 8.46 12.86 -0.90
C CYS A 15 8.71 14.35 -1.09
N ALA A 16 9.62 14.95 -0.31
CA ALA A 16 9.98 16.36 -0.43
C ALA A 16 10.68 16.67 -1.77
N ALA A 17 11.58 15.80 -2.22
CA ALA A 17 12.25 15.94 -3.53
C ALA A 17 11.24 15.83 -4.69
N PHE A 18 10.29 14.89 -4.59
CA PHE A 18 9.21 14.74 -5.58
C PHE A 18 8.27 15.96 -5.60
N ALA A 19 7.84 16.43 -4.42
CA ALA A 19 7.00 17.62 -4.30
C ALA A 19 7.70 18.87 -4.81
N ALA A 20 8.98 19.08 -4.47
CA ALA A 20 9.78 20.19 -4.95
C ALA A 20 9.97 20.15 -6.49
N GLY A 21 10.20 18.97 -7.06
CA GLY A 21 10.28 18.76 -8.51
C GLY A 21 8.98 19.08 -9.22
N ALA A 22 7.85 18.64 -8.67
CA ALA A 22 6.52 18.89 -9.22
C ALA A 22 6.11 20.38 -9.11
N LEU A 23 6.38 21.01 -7.96
CA LEU A 23 6.13 22.46 -7.75
C LEU A 23 7.00 23.31 -8.67
N ARG A 24 8.26 22.94 -8.84
CA ARG A 24 9.17 23.62 -9.75
C ARG A 24 8.69 23.52 -11.20
N GLY A 25 8.23 22.34 -11.64
CA GLY A 25 7.64 22.14 -12.96
C GLY A 25 6.38 22.96 -13.17
N ALA A 26 5.52 23.07 -12.16
CA ALA A 26 4.30 23.86 -12.22
C ALA A 26 4.54 25.38 -12.16
N ALA A 27 5.54 25.83 -11.37
CA ALA A 27 5.78 27.25 -11.11
C ALA A 27 6.63 27.94 -12.18
N PHE A 28 7.57 27.23 -12.81
CA PHE A 28 8.57 27.81 -13.72
C PHE A 28 8.34 27.52 -15.21
N GLY A 29 7.25 26.83 -15.55
CA GLY A 29 6.83 26.64 -16.93
C GLY A 29 7.81 25.87 -17.81
N ASP A 30 7.41 25.57 -19.03
CA ASP A 30 8.10 24.68 -19.98
C ASP A 30 9.54 25.06 -20.35
N ALA A 31 9.96 26.30 -20.16
CA ALA A 31 11.27 26.79 -20.64
C ALA A 31 12.48 26.24 -19.87
N SER A 32 12.37 26.07 -18.53
CA SER A 32 13.50 25.56 -17.72
C SER A 32 13.59 24.04 -17.75
N VAL A 33 12.46 23.35 -17.90
CA VAL A 33 12.42 21.89 -18.07
C VAL A 33 12.89 21.52 -19.49
N ALA A 34 12.57 22.30 -20.50
CA ALA A 34 13.07 22.16 -21.86
C ALA A 34 14.59 22.37 -21.94
N ALA A 35 15.13 23.38 -21.25
CA ALA A 35 16.57 23.66 -21.22
C ALA A 35 17.38 22.58 -20.46
N LEU A 36 16.81 22.00 -19.38
CA LEU A 36 17.40 20.83 -18.71
C LEU A 36 17.28 19.56 -19.56
N GLY A 37 16.17 19.39 -20.29
CA GLY A 37 15.96 18.30 -21.23
C GLY A 37 16.90 18.37 -22.44
N GLU A 38 17.25 19.57 -22.92
CA GLU A 38 18.25 19.75 -23.99
C GLU A 38 19.68 19.46 -23.54
N ARG A 39 20.04 19.84 -22.31
CA ARG A 39 21.34 19.50 -21.71
C ARG A 39 21.47 18.03 -21.30
N ALA A 40 20.36 17.37 -21.01
CA ALA A 40 20.28 15.96 -20.65
C ALA A 40 20.01 15.04 -21.86
N ARG A 41 20.16 15.52 -23.09
CA ARG A 41 20.14 14.67 -24.29
C ARG A 41 21.37 13.78 -24.28
N SER A 42 21.24 12.65 -23.60
CA SER A 42 22.20 11.54 -23.51
C SER A 42 21.53 10.22 -23.65
N PRO A 43 22.25 9.17 -23.70
CA PRO A 43 22.52 8.42 -24.91
C PRO A 43 21.22 7.90 -25.45
N ALA A 44 20.91 8.28 -26.66
CA ALA A 44 19.79 7.75 -27.41
C ALA A 44 19.95 6.23 -27.52
N LEU A 45 19.11 5.50 -26.81
CA LEU A 45 18.96 4.07 -27.02
C LEU A 45 18.49 3.86 -28.46
N ARG A 46 19.16 2.97 -29.19
CA ARG A 46 18.69 2.57 -30.51
C ARG A 46 17.29 1.95 -30.35
N PHE A 47 16.41 2.27 -31.24
CA PHE A 47 15.06 1.72 -31.28
C PHE A 47 15.04 0.19 -31.14
N THR A 48 15.94 -0.51 -31.86
CA THR A 48 16.07 -1.97 -31.78
C THR A 48 16.37 -2.46 -30.37
N THR A 49 17.27 -1.80 -29.64
CA THR A 49 17.61 -2.15 -28.26
C THR A 49 16.40 -1.97 -27.33
N ALA A 50 15.70 -0.86 -27.44
CA ALA A 50 14.52 -0.60 -26.61
C ALA A 50 13.40 -1.63 -26.89
N VAL A 51 13.12 -1.93 -28.15
CA VAL A 51 12.11 -2.93 -28.53
C VAL A 51 12.50 -4.33 -28.06
N THR A 52 13.78 -4.72 -28.20
CA THR A 52 14.27 -6.02 -27.72
C THR A 52 14.08 -6.16 -26.20
N VAL A 53 14.44 -5.13 -25.44
CA VAL A 53 14.28 -5.13 -23.99
C VAL A 53 12.79 -5.19 -23.60
N LEU A 54 11.94 -4.37 -24.23
CA LEU A 54 10.50 -4.39 -23.96
C LEU A 54 9.88 -5.76 -24.33
N ALA A 55 10.22 -6.31 -25.49
CA ALA A 55 9.71 -7.62 -25.91
C ALA A 55 10.19 -8.75 -24.97
N ALA A 56 11.42 -8.70 -24.51
CA ALA A 56 11.94 -9.66 -23.52
C ALA A 56 11.20 -9.56 -22.18
N LEU A 57 10.88 -8.33 -21.74
CA LEU A 57 10.10 -8.10 -20.53
C LEU A 57 8.64 -8.54 -20.72
N ASP A 58 8.03 -8.22 -21.85
CA ASP A 58 6.69 -8.70 -22.17
C ASP A 58 6.61 -10.23 -22.13
N LEU A 59 7.59 -10.90 -22.72
CA LEU A 59 7.67 -12.37 -22.69
C LEU A 59 7.84 -12.90 -21.25
N LEU A 60 8.71 -12.28 -20.47
CA LEU A 60 8.91 -12.64 -19.06
C LEU A 60 7.62 -12.46 -18.24
N PHE A 61 6.98 -11.30 -18.36
CA PHE A 61 5.74 -11.01 -17.62
C PHE A 61 4.58 -11.89 -18.12
N LEU A 62 4.51 -12.17 -19.41
CA LEU A 62 3.54 -13.13 -19.98
C LEU A 62 3.74 -14.53 -19.38
N LEU A 63 4.99 -15.01 -19.30
CA LEU A 63 5.31 -16.28 -18.67
C LEU A 63 4.86 -16.31 -17.21
N PHE A 64 5.09 -15.22 -16.45
CA PHE A 64 4.59 -15.09 -15.09
C PHE A 64 3.08 -15.16 -15.02
N VAL A 65 2.36 -14.46 -15.90
CA VAL A 65 0.89 -14.49 -15.97
C VAL A 65 0.40 -15.91 -16.28
N VAL A 66 1.00 -16.60 -17.23
CA VAL A 66 0.63 -17.98 -17.59
C VAL A 66 0.85 -18.95 -16.43
N VAL A 67 2.00 -18.86 -15.74
CA VAL A 67 2.28 -19.68 -14.57
C VAL A 67 1.29 -19.38 -13.44
N GLN A 68 0.89 -18.13 -13.28
CA GLN A 68 -0.06 -17.74 -12.25
C GLN A 68 -1.53 -17.96 -12.63
N ALA A 69 -1.86 -18.16 -13.91
CA ALA A 69 -3.24 -18.34 -14.37
C ALA A 69 -3.94 -19.50 -13.65
N ARG A 70 -3.22 -20.60 -13.36
CA ARG A 70 -3.74 -21.73 -12.58
C ARG A 70 -4.22 -21.32 -11.20
N TRP A 71 -3.55 -20.36 -10.58
CA TRP A 71 -3.81 -19.88 -9.23
C TRP A 71 -4.84 -18.76 -9.19
N LEU A 72 -4.92 -17.96 -10.25
CA LEU A 72 -5.94 -16.94 -10.44
C LEU A 72 -7.36 -17.53 -10.49
N PHE A 73 -7.50 -18.69 -11.14
CA PHE A 73 -8.79 -19.35 -11.35
C PHE A 73 -9.08 -20.50 -10.37
N GLY A 74 -8.08 -20.97 -9.60
CA GLY A 74 -8.20 -22.17 -8.77
C GLY A 74 -8.72 -21.94 -7.33
N GLY A 75 -8.72 -20.71 -6.84
CA GLY A 75 -9.22 -20.37 -5.51
C GLY A 75 -8.48 -21.04 -4.33
N ALA A 76 -8.95 -20.79 -3.10
CA ALA A 76 -8.35 -21.32 -1.86
C ALA A 76 -8.37 -22.86 -1.79
N ALA A 77 -9.38 -23.51 -2.37
CA ALA A 77 -9.52 -24.96 -2.36
C ALA A 77 -8.39 -25.68 -3.13
N LEU A 78 -7.95 -25.10 -4.25
CA LEU A 78 -6.85 -25.66 -5.05
C LEU A 78 -5.50 -25.52 -4.32
N VAL A 79 -5.30 -24.44 -3.59
CA VAL A 79 -4.07 -24.18 -2.81
C VAL A 79 -3.90 -25.23 -1.71
N GLN A 80 -4.96 -25.51 -0.96
CA GLN A 80 -4.91 -26.48 0.14
C GLN A 80 -4.71 -27.93 -0.34
N SER A 81 -5.33 -28.28 -1.48
CA SER A 81 -5.28 -29.67 -1.99
C SER A 81 -3.98 -30.01 -2.73
N THR A 82 -3.28 -29.03 -3.32
CA THR A 82 -2.20 -29.30 -4.29
C THR A 82 -0.79 -29.06 -3.72
N THR A 83 -0.62 -28.15 -2.73
CA THR A 83 0.75 -27.72 -2.32
C THR A 83 1.15 -28.10 -0.90
N GLY A 84 0.21 -28.50 -0.04
CA GLY A 84 0.49 -28.70 1.39
C GLY A 84 0.95 -27.44 2.13
N LEU A 85 1.01 -26.28 1.46
CA LEU A 85 1.39 -24.99 2.03
C LEU A 85 0.21 -24.40 2.79
N THR A 86 0.52 -23.74 3.89
CA THR A 86 -0.49 -22.91 4.57
C THR A 86 -0.90 -21.72 3.67
N VAL A 87 -2.13 -21.24 3.81
CA VAL A 87 -2.63 -20.06 3.08
C VAL A 87 -1.71 -18.85 3.30
N ALA A 88 -1.08 -18.74 4.48
CA ALA A 88 -0.13 -17.68 4.79
C ALA A 88 1.17 -17.79 3.99
N GLU A 89 1.74 -18.98 3.90
CA GLU A 89 2.98 -19.21 3.14
C GLU A 89 2.75 -18.96 1.65
N TYR A 90 1.63 -19.45 1.12
CA TYR A 90 1.24 -19.19 -0.25
C TYR A 90 1.07 -17.69 -0.53
N ALA A 91 0.34 -16.96 0.32
CA ALA A 91 0.09 -15.53 0.14
C ALA A 91 1.37 -14.70 0.23
N ARG A 92 2.33 -15.10 1.08
CA ARG A 92 3.60 -14.37 1.27
C ARG A 92 4.66 -14.70 0.22
N ARG A 93 4.64 -15.93 -0.32
CA ARG A 93 5.67 -16.40 -1.24
C ARG A 93 5.54 -15.69 -2.60
N GLY A 94 6.59 -14.97 -2.97
CA GLY A 94 6.64 -14.24 -4.24
C GLY A 94 5.76 -12.99 -4.32
N PHE A 95 5.02 -12.63 -3.27
CA PHE A 95 4.12 -11.47 -3.29
C PHE A 95 4.89 -10.14 -3.38
N PHE A 96 5.89 -9.97 -2.53
CA PHE A 96 6.67 -8.72 -2.50
C PHE A 96 7.49 -8.54 -3.78
N GLU A 97 8.01 -9.62 -4.34
CA GLU A 97 8.73 -9.64 -5.61
C GLU A 97 7.83 -9.17 -6.76
N LEU A 98 6.58 -9.64 -6.80
CA LEU A 98 5.61 -9.23 -7.83
C LEU A 98 5.26 -7.75 -7.70
N VAL A 99 5.00 -7.27 -6.50
CA VAL A 99 4.67 -5.86 -6.25
C VAL A 99 5.87 -4.96 -6.58
N THR A 100 7.07 -5.38 -6.21
CA THR A 100 8.30 -4.65 -6.53
C THR A 100 8.55 -4.62 -8.04
N ALA A 101 8.42 -5.76 -8.73
CA ALA A 101 8.54 -5.83 -10.18
C ALA A 101 7.54 -4.92 -10.89
N ALA A 102 6.27 -4.93 -10.44
CA ALA A 102 5.23 -4.05 -10.97
C ALA A 102 5.56 -2.56 -10.75
N ALA A 103 6.05 -2.20 -9.57
CA ALA A 103 6.43 -0.81 -9.26
C ALA A 103 7.63 -0.34 -10.10
N LEU A 104 8.58 -1.22 -10.41
CA LEU A 104 9.76 -0.89 -11.24
C LEU A 104 9.43 -0.70 -12.72
N VAL A 105 8.33 -1.24 -13.22
CA VAL A 105 7.93 -1.07 -14.62
C VAL A 105 7.62 0.39 -14.95
N VAL A 106 7.02 1.15 -14.04
CA VAL A 106 6.68 2.57 -14.27
C VAL A 106 7.91 3.41 -14.56
N PRO A 107 8.94 3.49 -13.67
CA PRO A 107 10.15 4.27 -13.94
C PRO A 107 10.92 3.72 -15.14
N MET A 108 10.94 2.41 -15.34
CA MET A 108 11.61 1.80 -16.50
C MET A 108 10.95 2.23 -17.82
N LEU A 109 9.63 2.23 -17.91
CA LEU A 109 8.90 2.71 -19.10
C LEU A 109 9.10 4.21 -19.32
N LEU A 110 9.18 5.01 -18.25
CA LEU A 110 9.50 6.44 -18.36
C LEU A 110 10.90 6.67 -18.92
N VAL A 111 11.88 5.91 -18.45
CA VAL A 111 13.25 5.97 -18.96
C VAL A 111 13.31 5.48 -20.42
N ALA A 112 12.67 4.36 -20.74
CA ALA A 112 12.62 3.83 -22.10
C ALA A 112 11.96 4.85 -23.06
N GLU A 113 10.86 5.46 -22.65
CA GLU A 113 10.14 6.47 -23.41
C GLU A 113 10.99 7.73 -23.63
N TRP A 114 11.77 8.14 -22.61
CA TRP A 114 12.65 9.31 -22.69
C TRP A 114 13.91 9.04 -23.51
N ALA A 115 14.53 7.86 -23.35
CA ALA A 115 15.84 7.55 -23.94
C ALA A 115 15.76 7.04 -25.38
N THR A 116 14.59 6.55 -25.86
CA THR A 116 14.49 5.92 -27.18
C THR A 116 14.23 6.95 -28.27
N LEU A 117 15.17 7.04 -29.24
CA LEU A 117 14.92 7.76 -30.49
C LEU A 117 14.01 6.93 -31.39
N ARG A 118 12.93 7.54 -31.85
CA ARG A 118 11.95 6.93 -32.76
C ARG A 118 11.83 7.77 -34.01
N GLU A 119 12.16 7.17 -35.13
CA GLU A 119 12.10 7.79 -36.44
C GLU A 119 10.94 7.18 -37.22
N GLY A 120 9.83 7.91 -37.29
CA GLY A 120 8.65 7.53 -38.06
C GLY A 120 7.55 6.79 -37.28
N SER A 121 6.38 6.78 -37.88
CA SER A 121 5.12 6.31 -37.27
C SER A 121 5.13 4.82 -36.92
N LYS A 122 5.81 3.97 -37.69
CA LYS A 122 5.88 2.53 -37.44
C LYS A 122 6.64 2.20 -36.16
N GLN A 123 7.77 2.88 -35.93
CA GLN A 123 8.56 2.68 -34.70
C GLN A 123 7.80 3.15 -33.47
N GLU A 124 7.12 4.28 -33.56
CA GLU A 124 6.26 4.80 -32.51
C GLU A 124 5.12 3.83 -32.17
N THR A 125 4.45 3.29 -33.18
CA THR A 125 3.34 2.32 -33.01
C THR A 125 3.84 1.03 -32.35
N SER A 126 4.97 0.48 -32.81
CA SER A 126 5.54 -0.73 -32.22
C SER A 126 5.96 -0.53 -30.77
N PHE A 127 6.62 0.57 -30.45
CA PHE A 127 7.00 0.90 -29.08
C PHE A 127 5.76 1.03 -28.16
N ARG A 128 4.76 1.78 -28.60
CA ARG A 128 3.49 1.95 -27.86
C ARG A 128 2.76 0.64 -27.66
N ALA A 129 2.75 -0.25 -28.66
CA ALA A 129 2.10 -1.55 -28.54
C ALA A 129 2.75 -2.40 -27.46
N LEU A 130 4.10 -2.54 -27.48
CA LEU A 130 4.83 -3.29 -26.44
C LEU A 130 4.67 -2.65 -25.07
N ALA A 131 4.85 -1.34 -24.94
CA ALA A 131 4.68 -0.65 -23.68
C ALA A 131 3.24 -0.80 -23.11
N THR A 132 2.23 -0.79 -23.97
CA THR A 132 0.83 -1.02 -23.57
C THR A 132 0.63 -2.46 -23.13
N LEU A 133 1.20 -3.43 -23.86
CA LEU A 133 1.14 -4.85 -23.49
C LEU A 133 1.78 -5.06 -22.10
N LEU A 134 2.95 -4.47 -21.85
CA LEU A 134 3.63 -4.56 -20.56
C LEU A 134 2.75 -4.00 -19.42
N VAL A 135 2.12 -2.84 -19.62
CA VAL A 135 1.21 -2.24 -18.63
C VAL A 135 0.00 -3.16 -18.36
N LEU A 136 -0.55 -3.78 -19.40
CA LEU A 136 -1.67 -4.73 -19.24
C LEU A 136 -1.24 -5.98 -18.46
N LEU A 137 -0.09 -6.56 -18.77
CA LEU A 137 0.46 -7.71 -18.04
C LEU A 137 0.72 -7.38 -16.57
N VAL A 138 1.31 -6.22 -16.28
CA VAL A 138 1.48 -5.71 -14.91
C VAL A 138 0.13 -5.54 -14.22
N GLY A 139 -0.87 -5.02 -14.92
CA GLY A 139 -2.24 -4.90 -14.40
C GLY A 139 -2.81 -6.25 -13.95
N VAL A 140 -2.65 -7.29 -14.76
CA VAL A 140 -3.07 -8.66 -14.42
C VAL A 140 -2.33 -9.17 -13.17
N LEU A 141 -1.02 -8.94 -13.08
CA LEU A 141 -0.24 -9.33 -11.90
C LEU A 141 -0.66 -8.58 -10.65
N LEU A 142 -0.95 -7.28 -10.75
CA LEU A 142 -1.46 -6.49 -9.62
C LEU A 142 -2.82 -6.98 -9.14
N VAL A 143 -3.72 -7.34 -10.05
CA VAL A 143 -5.01 -7.96 -9.69
C VAL A 143 -4.79 -9.28 -8.97
N SER A 144 -3.88 -10.13 -9.47
CA SER A 144 -3.51 -11.39 -8.80
C SER A 144 -2.95 -11.16 -7.40
N ALA A 145 -2.04 -10.19 -7.26
CA ALA A 145 -1.46 -9.82 -5.96
C ALA A 145 -2.53 -9.30 -4.99
N LEU A 146 -3.47 -8.48 -5.47
CA LEU A 146 -4.57 -7.98 -4.67
C LEU A 146 -5.49 -9.10 -4.18
N GLN A 147 -5.85 -10.04 -5.05
CA GLN A 147 -6.66 -11.22 -4.68
C GLN A 147 -5.96 -12.05 -3.58
N ARG A 148 -4.64 -12.29 -3.70
CA ARG A 148 -3.85 -12.96 -2.66
C ARG A 148 -3.85 -12.19 -1.34
N MET A 149 -3.72 -10.87 -1.41
CA MET A 149 -3.77 -10.02 -0.21
C MET A 149 -5.15 -10.10 0.46
N LEU A 150 -6.23 -10.05 -0.31
CA LEU A 150 -7.59 -10.19 0.22
C LEU A 150 -7.81 -11.57 0.87
N LEU A 151 -7.31 -12.64 0.25
CA LEU A 151 -7.34 -13.98 0.83
C LEU A 151 -6.51 -14.05 2.14
N TYR A 152 -5.35 -13.40 2.16
CA TYR A 152 -4.52 -13.34 3.36
C TYR A 152 -5.20 -12.55 4.49
N VAL A 153 -5.81 -11.42 4.17
CA VAL A 153 -6.59 -10.62 5.13
C VAL A 153 -7.80 -11.41 5.62
N SER A 154 -8.51 -12.14 4.75
CA SER A 154 -9.63 -12.97 5.17
C SER A 154 -9.24 -14.10 6.12
N SER A 155 -8.06 -14.67 5.99
CA SER A 155 -7.58 -15.77 6.83
C SER A 155 -6.94 -15.30 8.15
N TYR A 156 -6.18 -14.20 8.13
CA TYR A 156 -5.32 -13.78 9.24
C TYR A 156 -5.62 -12.39 9.80
N GLY A 157 -6.66 -11.71 9.31
CA GLY A 157 -7.00 -10.36 9.72
C GLY A 157 -6.25 -9.28 8.97
N LEU A 158 -6.73 -8.06 9.15
CA LEU A 158 -6.11 -6.85 8.64
C LEU A 158 -5.05 -6.35 9.63
N THR A 159 -3.90 -5.94 9.13
CA THR A 159 -2.83 -5.28 9.89
C THR A 159 -2.41 -4.00 9.16
N GLU A 160 -1.72 -3.09 9.85
CA GLU A 160 -1.17 -1.88 9.25
C GLU A 160 -0.36 -2.18 7.99
N GLN A 161 0.57 -3.13 8.07
CA GLN A 161 1.40 -3.51 6.92
C GLN A 161 0.56 -3.95 5.71
N ARG A 162 -0.50 -4.76 5.92
CA ARG A 162 -1.38 -5.25 4.84
C ARG A 162 -2.20 -4.12 4.25
N LEU A 163 -2.69 -3.21 5.09
CA LEU A 163 -3.45 -2.05 4.66
C LEU A 163 -2.59 -1.12 3.80
N TYR A 164 -1.40 -0.75 4.28
CA TYR A 164 -0.50 0.14 3.53
C TYR A 164 0.02 -0.50 2.25
N THR A 165 0.31 -1.80 2.26
CA THR A 165 0.69 -2.52 1.04
C THR A 165 -0.44 -2.55 0.03
N THR A 166 -1.69 -2.74 0.46
CA THR A 166 -2.86 -2.68 -0.42
C THR A 166 -3.04 -1.29 -1.03
N ALA A 167 -2.90 -0.24 -0.23
CA ALA A 167 -2.97 1.14 -0.72
C ALA A 167 -1.84 1.45 -1.73
N PHE A 168 -0.64 0.96 -1.48
CA PHE A 168 0.48 1.07 -2.42
C PHE A 168 0.21 0.36 -3.75
N MET A 169 -0.34 -0.87 -3.72
CA MET A 169 -0.74 -1.58 -4.94
C MET A 169 -1.79 -0.81 -5.74
N ILE A 170 -2.78 -0.24 -5.06
CA ILE A 170 -3.81 0.60 -5.70
C ILE A 170 -3.14 1.81 -6.37
N TRP A 171 -2.23 2.49 -5.68
CA TRP A 171 -1.51 3.62 -6.27
C TRP A 171 -0.66 3.21 -7.48
N VAL A 172 0.05 2.09 -7.43
CA VAL A 172 0.82 1.57 -8.58
C VAL A 172 -0.09 1.25 -9.76
N ALA A 173 -1.25 0.63 -9.52
CA ALA A 173 -2.23 0.36 -10.57
C ALA A 173 -2.77 1.65 -11.22
N LEU A 174 -3.07 2.66 -10.42
CA LEU A 174 -3.50 3.98 -10.90
C LEU A 174 -2.38 4.66 -11.69
N ALA A 175 -1.12 4.60 -11.22
CA ALA A 175 0.04 5.17 -11.90
C ALA A 175 0.30 4.47 -13.26
N CYS A 176 0.16 3.14 -13.33
CA CYS A 176 0.23 2.38 -14.59
C CYS A 176 -0.86 2.80 -15.57
N GLY A 177 -2.10 2.91 -15.11
CA GLY A 177 -3.21 3.40 -15.94
C GLY A 177 -2.99 4.83 -16.42
N TRP A 178 -2.50 5.71 -15.55
CA TRP A 178 -2.18 7.10 -15.89
C TRP A 178 -1.02 7.22 -16.87
N LEU A 179 -0.01 6.36 -16.75
CA LEU A 179 1.09 6.26 -17.71
C LEU A 179 0.55 5.90 -19.10
N ALA A 180 -0.33 4.91 -19.20
CA ALA A 180 -0.95 4.53 -20.46
C ALA A 180 -1.78 5.67 -21.08
N LEU A 181 -2.48 6.44 -20.26
CA LEU A 181 -3.34 7.55 -20.73
C LEU A 181 -2.56 8.82 -21.09
N THR A 182 -1.35 8.99 -20.55
CA THR A 182 -0.56 10.23 -20.74
C THR A 182 0.68 9.99 -21.56
N VAL A 183 1.63 9.22 -21.03
CA VAL A 183 2.97 9.04 -21.62
C VAL A 183 2.85 8.34 -22.98
N LEU A 184 2.12 7.23 -23.03
CA LEU A 184 1.95 6.47 -24.27
C LEU A 184 1.08 7.20 -25.32
N ARG A 185 0.38 8.26 -24.92
CA ARG A 185 -0.34 9.16 -25.84
C ARG A 185 0.39 10.47 -26.15
N GLY A 186 1.66 10.58 -25.72
CA GLY A 186 2.51 11.75 -26.02
C GLY A 186 2.38 12.93 -25.04
N ALA A 187 1.57 12.81 -23.98
CA ALA A 187 1.36 13.87 -22.99
C ALA A 187 2.23 13.69 -21.74
N ARG A 188 3.55 13.47 -21.93
CA ARG A 188 4.53 13.15 -20.87
C ARG A 188 4.56 14.15 -19.72
N ALA A 189 4.47 15.44 -20.03
CA ALA A 189 4.51 16.52 -19.03
C ALA A 189 3.42 16.38 -17.94
N ARG A 190 2.30 15.73 -18.26
CA ARG A 190 1.18 15.55 -17.32
C ARG A 190 1.36 14.36 -16.39
N PHE A 191 2.30 13.45 -16.69
CA PHE A 191 2.43 12.21 -15.93
C PHE A 191 2.81 12.46 -14.48
N ALA A 192 3.91 13.18 -14.23
CA ALA A 192 4.45 13.40 -12.89
C ALA A 192 3.42 14.09 -11.97
N PHE A 193 2.75 15.12 -12.47
CA PHE A 193 1.72 15.82 -11.71
C PHE A 193 0.53 14.89 -11.38
N GLY A 194 0.02 14.16 -12.37
CA GLY A 194 -1.11 13.26 -12.14
C GLY A 194 -0.77 12.09 -11.21
N ALA A 195 0.43 11.51 -11.33
CA ALA A 195 0.88 10.46 -10.42
C ALA A 195 1.03 10.96 -8.96
N MET A 196 1.51 12.21 -8.80
CA MET A 196 1.58 12.87 -7.49
C MET A 196 0.17 13.10 -6.90
N VAL A 197 -0.75 13.66 -7.69
CA VAL A 197 -2.13 13.88 -7.25
C VAL A 197 -2.82 12.58 -6.84
N GLN A 198 -2.62 11.51 -7.61
CA GLN A 198 -3.13 10.18 -7.27
C GLN A 198 -2.53 9.66 -5.96
N GLY A 199 -1.22 9.84 -5.74
CA GLY A 199 -0.56 9.48 -4.49
C GLY A 199 -1.14 10.24 -3.29
N LEU A 200 -1.29 11.55 -3.43
CA LEU A 200 -1.92 12.38 -2.40
C LEU A 200 -3.37 11.99 -2.14
N ALA A 201 -4.14 11.65 -3.18
CA ALA A 201 -5.51 11.18 -3.04
C ALA A 201 -5.59 9.85 -2.27
N VAL A 202 -4.68 8.91 -2.55
CA VAL A 202 -4.59 7.64 -1.81
C VAL A 202 -4.20 7.87 -0.36
N LEU A 203 -3.23 8.74 -0.08
CA LEU A 203 -2.84 9.12 1.28
C LEU A 203 -3.96 9.82 2.03
N ALA A 204 -4.66 10.75 1.39
CA ALA A 204 -5.84 11.41 1.96
C ALA A 204 -6.96 10.41 2.25
N GLY A 205 -7.22 9.46 1.34
CA GLY A 205 -8.17 8.38 1.55
C GLY A 205 -7.81 7.50 2.74
N LEU A 206 -6.54 7.14 2.91
CA LEU A 206 -6.06 6.42 4.08
C LEU A 206 -6.25 7.23 5.37
N HIS A 207 -5.92 8.51 5.33
CA HIS A 207 -6.06 9.38 6.50
C HIS A 207 -7.53 9.51 6.93
N LEU A 208 -8.43 9.73 5.97
CA LEU A 208 -9.87 9.81 6.22
C LEU A 208 -10.47 8.49 6.69
N ALA A 209 -9.95 7.36 6.21
CA ALA A 209 -10.39 6.03 6.63
C ALA A 209 -10.02 5.68 8.08
N ASN A 210 -9.10 6.44 8.69
CA ASN A 210 -8.54 6.18 10.01
C ASN A 210 -8.04 4.72 10.12
N PRO A 211 -6.81 4.42 9.71
CA PRO A 211 -6.28 3.07 9.55
C PRO A 211 -6.51 2.17 10.76
N ASP A 212 -6.23 2.65 11.96
CA ASP A 212 -6.26 1.84 13.17
C ASP A 212 -7.69 1.52 13.63
N ALA A 213 -8.60 2.49 13.48
CA ALA A 213 -10.03 2.26 13.67
C ALA A 213 -10.59 1.29 12.62
N LEU A 214 -10.17 1.42 11.36
CA LEU A 214 -10.57 0.52 10.28
C LEU A 214 -10.09 -0.92 10.53
N ILE A 215 -8.81 -1.09 10.88
CA ILE A 215 -8.22 -2.40 11.21
C ILE A 215 -9.01 -3.07 12.35
N THR A 216 -9.27 -2.32 13.42
CA THR A 216 -10.03 -2.81 14.56
C THR A 216 -11.43 -3.27 14.16
N ARG A 217 -12.18 -2.44 13.42
CA ARG A 217 -13.56 -2.76 12.97
C ARG A 217 -13.58 -3.98 12.03
N VAL A 218 -12.66 -4.05 11.08
CA VAL A 218 -12.57 -5.19 10.14
C VAL A 218 -12.28 -6.49 10.89
N ASN A 219 -11.29 -6.48 11.78
CA ASN A 219 -10.91 -7.67 12.55
C ASN A 219 -12.03 -8.10 13.52
N LEU A 220 -12.72 -7.16 14.15
CA LEU A 220 -13.85 -7.44 15.01
C LEU A 220 -15.01 -8.10 14.23
N ARG A 221 -15.42 -7.50 13.10
CA ARG A 221 -16.49 -8.07 12.26
C ARG A 221 -16.17 -9.50 11.82
N ARG A 222 -14.89 -9.78 11.54
CA ARG A 222 -14.44 -11.13 11.17
C ARG A 222 -14.54 -12.10 12.34
N ALA A 223 -14.10 -11.71 13.53
CA ALA A 223 -14.18 -12.53 14.73
C ALA A 223 -15.64 -12.89 15.08
N VAL A 224 -16.56 -11.93 14.97
CA VAL A 224 -18.00 -12.14 15.21
C VAL A 224 -18.62 -13.04 14.13
N ALA A 225 -18.14 -13.00 12.88
CA ALA A 225 -18.63 -13.83 11.78
C ALA A 225 -18.02 -15.26 11.74
N ASN A 226 -17.63 -15.83 12.87
CA ASN A 226 -16.95 -17.14 12.99
C ASN A 226 -15.59 -17.20 12.28
N GLY A 227 -14.92 -16.06 12.13
CA GLY A 227 -13.53 -15.95 11.67
C GLY A 227 -12.52 -16.35 12.77
N PRO A 228 -11.22 -16.22 12.48
CA PRO A 228 -10.17 -16.40 13.48
C PRO A 228 -10.39 -15.51 14.70
N ALA A 229 -9.92 -15.98 15.87
CA ALA A 229 -10.04 -15.25 17.12
C ALA A 229 -9.52 -13.80 17.00
N PHE A 230 -10.15 -12.88 17.70
CA PHE A 230 -9.73 -11.49 17.74
C PHE A 230 -8.38 -11.35 18.46
N ASP A 231 -7.39 -10.82 17.76
CA ASP A 231 -6.05 -10.56 18.35
C ASP A 231 -6.09 -9.29 19.21
N ALA A 232 -6.46 -9.47 20.48
CA ALA A 232 -6.52 -8.41 21.48
C ALA A 232 -5.14 -7.79 21.75
N VAL A 233 -4.08 -8.61 21.69
CA VAL A 233 -2.69 -8.17 21.93
C VAL A 233 -2.25 -7.20 20.84
N TYR A 234 -2.52 -7.52 19.60
CA TYR A 234 -2.21 -6.63 18.48
C TYR A 234 -3.07 -5.36 18.51
N ALA A 235 -4.40 -5.50 18.64
CA ALA A 235 -5.32 -4.39 18.54
C ALA A 235 -5.16 -3.36 19.68
N ALA A 236 -5.03 -3.81 20.92
CA ALA A 236 -4.85 -2.90 22.07
C ALA A 236 -3.38 -2.57 22.39
N GLY A 237 -2.42 -3.36 21.87
CA GLY A 237 -1.00 -3.19 22.15
C GLY A 237 -0.20 -2.46 21.08
N LYS A 238 -0.53 -2.63 19.80
CA LYS A 238 0.25 -2.11 18.65
C LYS A 238 -0.40 -0.92 17.97
N LEU A 239 -1.73 -0.91 17.83
CA LEU A 239 -2.46 0.18 17.17
C LEU A 239 -2.39 1.47 18.01
N SER A 240 -2.64 2.61 17.36
CA SER A 240 -2.64 3.94 17.99
C SER A 240 -3.87 4.19 18.86
N ALA A 241 -3.96 5.39 19.41
CA ALA A 241 -5.09 5.87 20.17
C ALA A 241 -6.41 5.87 19.38
N ASP A 242 -6.34 6.01 18.05
CA ASP A 242 -7.50 5.99 17.16
C ASP A 242 -8.28 4.66 17.16
N ALA A 243 -7.65 3.57 17.59
CA ALA A 243 -8.32 2.28 17.75
C ALA A 243 -9.20 2.22 19.01
N VAL A 244 -8.95 3.08 20.01
CA VAL A 244 -9.55 2.99 21.34
C VAL A 244 -11.07 3.08 21.33
N PRO A 245 -11.72 4.03 20.62
CA PRO A 245 -13.19 4.08 20.56
C PRO A 245 -13.79 2.76 20.07
N SER A 246 -13.25 2.23 18.96
CA SER A 246 -13.72 0.97 18.37
C SER A 246 -13.48 -0.24 19.28
N LEU A 247 -12.36 -0.26 20.03
CA LEU A 247 -12.08 -1.30 21.02
C LEU A 247 -13.05 -1.27 22.20
N LEU A 248 -13.40 -0.08 22.70
CA LEU A 248 -14.36 0.08 23.79
C LEU A 248 -15.78 -0.33 23.38
N GLU A 249 -16.17 -0.06 22.13
CA GLU A 249 -17.43 -0.51 21.56
C GLU A 249 -17.46 -2.05 21.36
N ALA A 250 -16.30 -2.63 21.10
CA ALA A 250 -16.15 -4.06 20.85
C ALA A 250 -16.21 -4.92 22.13
N LEU A 251 -15.89 -4.37 23.29
CA LEU A 251 -15.76 -5.11 24.55
C LEU A 251 -16.93 -6.08 24.85
N PRO A 252 -18.21 -5.68 24.67
CA PRO A 252 -19.34 -6.59 24.95
C PRO A 252 -19.38 -7.84 24.07
N TRP A 253 -18.78 -7.77 22.87
CA TRP A 253 -18.81 -8.82 21.86
C TRP A 253 -17.59 -9.74 21.88
N LEU A 254 -16.56 -9.39 22.67
CA LEU A 254 -15.33 -10.18 22.78
C LEU A 254 -15.50 -11.34 23.76
N PRO A 255 -14.82 -12.48 23.54
CA PRO A 255 -14.64 -13.53 24.53
C PRO A 255 -14.03 -12.98 25.83
N GLU A 256 -14.27 -13.65 26.94
CA GLU A 256 -13.90 -13.16 28.27
C GLU A 256 -12.39 -12.89 28.41
N ASP A 257 -11.56 -13.81 27.93
CA ASP A 257 -10.11 -13.71 27.91
C ASP A 257 -9.61 -12.51 27.08
N ALA A 258 -10.16 -12.35 25.86
CA ALA A 258 -9.83 -11.21 24.98
C ALA A 258 -10.30 -9.88 25.58
N ARG A 259 -11.47 -9.88 26.24
CA ARG A 259 -12.04 -8.70 26.94
C ARG A 259 -11.14 -8.25 28.09
N ALA A 260 -10.71 -9.19 28.93
CA ALA A 260 -9.79 -8.91 30.04
C ALA A 260 -8.45 -8.37 29.55
N GLU A 261 -7.89 -8.94 28.48
CA GLU A 261 -6.63 -8.49 27.88
C GLU A 261 -6.74 -7.08 27.28
N VAL A 262 -7.82 -6.80 26.52
CA VAL A 262 -8.08 -5.46 25.98
C VAL A 262 -8.21 -4.45 27.12
N ALA A 263 -9.02 -4.74 28.14
CA ALA A 263 -9.21 -3.84 29.28
C ALA A 263 -7.90 -3.55 30.02
N SER A 264 -7.09 -4.59 30.24
CA SER A 264 -5.76 -4.45 30.87
C SER A 264 -4.84 -3.51 30.09
N ARG A 265 -4.77 -3.68 28.77
CA ARG A 265 -3.90 -2.86 27.89
C ARG A 265 -4.41 -1.44 27.74
N LEU A 266 -5.72 -1.24 27.62
CA LEU A 266 -6.29 0.10 27.57
C LEU A 266 -5.99 0.89 28.85
N LEU A 267 -6.15 0.28 30.02
CA LEU A 267 -5.80 0.90 31.30
C LEU A 267 -4.30 1.19 31.42
N ALA A 268 -3.45 0.27 30.97
CA ALA A 268 -2.00 0.45 31.04
C ALA A 268 -1.50 1.59 30.14
N ARG A 269 -2.05 1.74 28.92
CA ARG A 269 -1.57 2.75 27.96
C ARG A 269 -2.22 4.11 28.13
N TRP A 270 -3.52 4.17 28.40
CA TRP A 270 -4.30 5.41 28.43
C TRP A 270 -4.98 5.72 29.77
N GLY A 271 -4.84 4.85 30.77
CA GLY A 271 -5.40 5.08 32.11
C GLY A 271 -4.69 6.13 32.94
N HIS A 272 -3.50 6.55 32.53
CA HIS A 272 -2.68 7.54 33.27
C HIS A 272 -2.90 8.96 32.72
N SER A 273 -2.56 9.95 33.56
CA SER A 273 -2.59 11.36 33.16
C SER A 273 -1.61 11.64 32.02
N PRO A 274 -1.96 12.51 31.04
CA PRO A 274 -1.06 12.87 29.96
C PRO A 274 0.19 13.58 30.49
N SER A 275 1.29 13.48 29.75
CA SER A 275 2.45 14.33 29.99
C SER A 275 2.04 15.80 29.85
N ARG A 276 2.63 16.69 30.65
CA ARG A 276 2.36 18.15 30.59
C ARG A 276 3.06 18.84 29.41
N ASP A 277 3.83 18.10 28.61
CA ASP A 277 4.53 18.67 27.46
C ASP A 277 3.57 18.85 26.29
N TRP A 278 3.29 20.10 25.91
CA TRP A 278 2.43 20.46 24.78
C TRP A 278 2.93 19.93 23.44
N ARG A 279 4.23 19.62 23.33
CA ARG A 279 4.84 19.07 22.09
C ARG A 279 4.40 17.64 21.81
N THR A 280 3.98 16.92 22.84
CA THR A 280 3.47 15.54 22.75
C THR A 280 1.96 15.49 22.68
N TRP A 281 1.28 16.65 22.65
CA TRP A 281 -0.16 16.71 22.60
C TRP A 281 -0.69 16.19 21.27
N ASN A 282 -1.64 15.25 21.32
CA ASN A 282 -2.30 14.65 20.17
C ASN A 282 -3.78 14.51 20.51
N TRP A 283 -4.64 14.89 19.58
CA TRP A 283 -6.10 14.84 19.77
C TRP A 283 -6.59 13.42 20.04
N ALA A 284 -6.20 12.42 19.24
CA ALA A 284 -6.61 11.03 19.41
C ALA A 284 -6.18 10.48 20.79
N ASP A 285 -4.98 10.81 21.24
CA ASP A 285 -4.47 10.43 22.56
C ASP A 285 -5.27 11.07 23.70
N HIS A 286 -5.66 12.33 23.52
CA HIS A 286 -6.49 13.06 24.49
C HIS A 286 -7.89 12.42 24.59
N GLU A 287 -8.53 12.16 23.48
CA GLU A 287 -9.84 11.51 23.40
C GLU A 287 -9.78 10.10 24.00
N ALA A 288 -8.80 9.27 23.60
CA ALA A 288 -8.62 7.92 24.12
C ALA A 288 -8.46 7.91 25.63
N ARG A 289 -7.66 8.81 26.20
CA ARG A 289 -7.50 8.96 27.66
C ARG A 289 -8.79 9.40 28.35
N GLY A 290 -9.58 10.27 27.72
CA GLY A 290 -10.90 10.67 28.18
C GLY A 290 -11.83 9.46 28.32
N LEU A 291 -11.99 8.73 27.22
CA LEU A 291 -12.85 7.55 27.13
C LEU A 291 -12.44 6.43 28.11
N VAL A 292 -11.14 6.16 28.22
CA VAL A 292 -10.63 5.12 29.13
C VAL A 292 -10.81 5.51 30.59
N ARG A 293 -10.63 6.78 30.94
CA ARG A 293 -10.86 7.26 32.32
C ARG A 293 -12.32 7.23 32.70
N GLU A 294 -13.22 7.64 31.82
CA GLU A 294 -14.66 7.59 32.03
C GLU A 294 -15.12 6.15 32.31
N ARG A 295 -14.58 5.17 31.60
CA ARG A 295 -14.90 3.75 31.74
C ARG A 295 -13.95 2.97 32.66
N ALA A 296 -13.07 3.64 33.40
CA ALA A 296 -12.02 2.99 34.18
C ALA A 296 -12.52 2.00 35.23
N HIS A 297 -13.67 2.29 35.88
CA HIS A 297 -14.26 1.37 36.84
C HIS A 297 -14.71 0.07 36.15
N PHE A 298 -15.42 0.19 35.04
CA PHE A 298 -15.87 -0.96 34.24
C PHE A 298 -14.67 -1.77 33.70
N LEU A 299 -13.65 -1.11 33.17
CA LEU A 299 -12.46 -1.79 32.67
C LEU A 299 -11.68 -2.54 33.77
N ARG A 300 -11.67 -2.01 35.01
CA ARG A 300 -11.05 -2.71 36.15
C ARG A 300 -11.84 -3.94 36.57
N SER A 301 -13.19 -3.91 36.53
CA SER A 301 -14.01 -5.09 36.86
C SER A 301 -13.81 -6.25 35.87
N LEU A 302 -13.47 -5.95 34.61
CA LEU A 302 -13.17 -6.97 33.59
C LEU A 302 -11.81 -7.66 33.79
N ARG A 303 -10.88 -7.07 34.56
CA ARG A 303 -9.57 -7.67 34.83
C ARG A 303 -9.59 -8.74 35.91
N HIS A 304 -10.56 -8.68 36.78
CA HIS A 304 -10.76 -9.64 37.85
C HIS A 304 -12.21 -10.12 37.74
N PRO A 305 -12.49 -11.13 36.88
CA PRO A 305 -13.79 -11.77 36.96
C PRO A 305 -13.92 -12.30 38.39
N SER A 306 -14.95 -11.84 39.10
CA SER A 306 -15.28 -12.33 40.43
C SER A 306 -15.45 -13.85 40.38
N MET A 307 -14.57 -14.58 41.09
CA MET A 307 -14.75 -16.01 41.34
C MET A 307 -16.14 -16.27 41.94
#